data_f35444b7f619bfb74c9dbdfbc6764f9e
#
_entry.id   f35444b7f619bfb74c9dbdfbc6764f9e
#
_cell.length_a   1.000
_cell.length_b   1.000
_cell.length_c   1.000
_cell.angle_alpha   90.00
_cell.angle_beta   90.00
_cell.angle_gamma   90.00
#
_symmetry.space_group_name_H-M   'P 1'
#
loop_
_entity.id
_entity.type
_entity.pdbx_description
1 polymer ?
#
loop_
_entity_poly.entity_id
_entity_poly.type
_entity_poly.pdbx_seq_one_letter_code
_entity_poly.pdbx_strand_id
1 'polypeptide(L)'
;MSGSRSFLQPFIELQRTHNYRWKLFEKKDRDFIYVRDRDNKNKTYSLTPLVRDSKKDCNQAWVNVQAKGEDDWVENIKQDTNWSEIKAFVLKYLEQSNKGSSNTNAKSHLNSLERFDVKLTWSAINDWLHRDHQYGDSGFRNKLDSLSQIRKAFFKRDGKDPHWLQKQLLERERENHNSMKPKNRASRQEGAKVRAIISKEDAEKYFDENIDRHPLGVWCLAMMLCYGLRNHELFHIQKLKNGFILVPWGLTKSIDDHAVWPLYKSWIDRYQLFDNFKKHQDKLQRNSKPDIRDPEDVNQKITLSHKDDRGLCYNNQVLGAYITDNTIGSKGSMPPLLGDNPKRKKQKIAAIPYDLRHTYAVTMASDPCWSHVSEEETAKAMGHSLEIHRRNYQLWIDGDKQRKRLIQNFRHPY
;
A
#
# COMPACT_ATOMS: atom_id res chain seq x y z
N MET A 1 3.94 26.07 -56.36
CA MET A 1 3.44 26.40 -55.02
C MET A 1 3.31 25.08 -54.25
N SER A 2 4.29 24.71 -53.44
CA SER A 2 4.24 23.53 -52.61
C SER A 2 3.33 23.84 -51.42
N GLY A 3 2.11 23.31 -51.46
CA GLY A 3 1.23 23.37 -50.28
C GLY A 3 1.94 22.80 -49.07
N SER A 4 2.16 23.61 -48.05
CA SER A 4 2.71 23.13 -46.77
C SER A 4 1.78 22.03 -46.28
N ARG A 5 2.27 20.78 -46.21
CA ARG A 5 1.54 19.68 -45.59
C ARG A 5 1.23 20.09 -44.14
N SER A 6 -0.04 20.05 -43.78
CA SER A 6 -0.45 20.28 -42.38
C SER A 6 0.41 19.39 -41.46
N PHE A 7 0.94 19.97 -40.41
CA PHE A 7 1.70 19.21 -39.41
C PHE A 7 0.85 18.13 -38.73
N LEU A 8 -0.47 18.20 -38.80
CA LEU A 8 -1.41 17.17 -38.36
C LEU A 8 -1.62 16.01 -39.38
N GLN A 9 -0.96 16.05 -40.56
CA GLN A 9 -1.16 15.05 -41.60
C GLN A 9 -0.97 13.60 -41.13
N PRO A 10 0.07 13.26 -40.36
CA PRO A 10 0.24 11.91 -39.86
C PRO A 10 -0.92 11.45 -38.97
N PHE A 11 -1.50 12.38 -38.21
CA PHE A 11 -2.61 12.12 -37.33
C PHE A 11 -3.94 11.95 -38.12
N ILE A 12 -4.11 12.73 -39.16
CA ILE A 12 -5.28 12.60 -40.05
C ILE A 12 -5.25 11.26 -40.79
N GLU A 13 -4.08 10.78 -41.17
CA GLU A 13 -3.91 9.45 -41.77
C GLU A 13 -4.23 8.33 -40.75
N LEU A 14 -3.77 8.44 -39.52
CA LEU A 14 -4.08 7.52 -38.42
C LEU A 14 -5.61 7.47 -38.17
N GLN A 15 -6.28 8.62 -38.19
CA GLN A 15 -7.73 8.70 -38.05
C GLN A 15 -8.48 7.99 -39.15
N ARG A 16 -8.01 8.09 -40.41
CA ARG A 16 -8.60 7.37 -41.55
C ARG A 16 -8.50 5.87 -41.38
N THR A 17 -7.37 5.38 -40.90
CA THR A 17 -7.10 3.95 -40.70
C THR A 17 -8.02 3.36 -39.64
N HIS A 18 -8.35 4.12 -38.61
CA HIS A 18 -9.12 3.63 -37.45
C HIS A 18 -10.60 4.07 -37.43
N ASN A 19 -11.09 4.73 -38.52
CA ASN A 19 -12.48 5.13 -38.66
C ASN A 19 -13.07 5.92 -37.49
N TYR A 20 -12.31 6.85 -36.92
CA TYR A 20 -12.74 7.65 -35.79
C TYR A 20 -13.84 8.62 -36.14
N ARG A 21 -14.81 8.82 -35.25
CA ARG A 21 -15.90 9.76 -35.34
C ARG A 21 -15.43 11.22 -35.51
N TRP A 22 -14.31 11.58 -34.87
CA TRP A 22 -13.80 12.94 -34.78
C TRP A 22 -12.77 13.24 -35.89
N LYS A 23 -12.94 14.38 -36.55
CA LYS A 23 -11.99 14.88 -37.55
C LYS A 23 -11.22 16.06 -37.01
N LEU A 24 -9.90 15.93 -36.86
CA LEU A 24 -9.03 17.04 -36.54
C LEU A 24 -8.76 17.93 -37.74
N PHE A 25 -8.65 19.23 -37.48
CA PHE A 25 -8.24 20.21 -38.50
C PHE A 25 -7.70 21.49 -37.82
N GLU A 26 -6.95 22.26 -38.61
CA GLU A 26 -6.49 23.59 -38.27
C GLU A 26 -7.38 24.62 -38.95
N LYS A 27 -7.63 25.75 -38.30
CA LYS A 27 -8.21 26.93 -38.94
C LYS A 27 -7.06 27.88 -39.29
N LYS A 28 -7.11 28.42 -40.52
CA LYS A 28 -6.17 29.44 -40.98
C LYS A 28 -6.27 30.63 -40.01
N ASP A 29 -5.13 31.15 -39.60
CA ASP A 29 -4.99 32.29 -38.69
C ASP A 29 -5.48 32.07 -37.21
N ARG A 30 -5.54 30.83 -36.75
CA ARG A 30 -5.86 30.49 -35.37
C ARG A 30 -4.80 29.56 -34.77
N ASP A 31 -4.39 29.87 -33.56
CA ASP A 31 -3.37 29.09 -32.82
C ASP A 31 -3.97 27.93 -31.98
N PHE A 32 -4.95 27.26 -32.57
CA PHE A 32 -5.64 26.13 -31.95
C PHE A 32 -5.86 24.98 -32.92
N ILE A 33 -5.78 23.75 -32.38
CA ILE A 33 -6.30 22.56 -33.08
C ILE A 33 -7.79 22.46 -32.81
N TYR A 34 -8.56 22.22 -33.83
CA TYR A 34 -10.01 22.04 -33.81
C TYR A 34 -10.40 20.62 -34.12
N VAL A 35 -11.47 20.16 -33.50
CA VAL A 35 -12.09 18.88 -33.83
C VAL A 35 -13.53 19.12 -34.32
N ARG A 36 -13.94 18.33 -35.29
CA ARG A 36 -15.33 18.31 -35.81
C ARG A 36 -15.87 16.89 -35.65
N ASP A 37 -17.09 16.81 -35.13
CA ASP A 37 -17.87 15.57 -35.13
C ASP A 37 -18.27 15.21 -36.58
N ARG A 38 -17.94 13.98 -37.00
CA ARG A 38 -18.32 13.51 -38.34
C ARG A 38 -19.82 13.26 -38.47
N ASP A 39 -20.45 12.88 -37.36
CA ASP A 39 -21.88 12.57 -37.32
C ASP A 39 -22.73 13.85 -37.16
N ASN A 40 -22.15 14.87 -36.50
CA ASN A 40 -22.74 16.16 -36.31
C ASN A 40 -21.82 17.28 -36.83
N LYS A 41 -21.85 17.52 -38.12
CA LYS A 41 -20.98 18.46 -38.85
C LYS A 41 -20.99 19.90 -38.32
N ASN A 42 -22.01 20.27 -37.55
CA ASN A 42 -22.16 21.60 -36.99
C ASN A 42 -21.43 21.77 -35.64
N LYS A 43 -21.09 20.69 -35.00
CA LYS A 43 -20.33 20.72 -33.75
C LYS A 43 -18.83 20.75 -34.03
N THR A 44 -18.18 21.85 -33.64
CA THR A 44 -16.74 22.06 -33.78
C THR A 44 -16.23 22.60 -32.46
N TYR A 45 -15.19 21.95 -31.92
CA TYR A 45 -14.59 22.29 -30.63
C TYR A 45 -13.12 22.72 -30.81
N SER A 46 -12.66 23.67 -30.02
CA SER A 46 -11.23 23.96 -29.87
C SER A 46 -10.65 23.00 -28.85
N LEU A 47 -9.58 22.30 -29.22
CA LEU A 47 -8.98 21.27 -28.38
C LEU A 47 -7.80 21.75 -27.56
N THR A 48 -6.82 22.34 -28.19
CA THR A 48 -5.57 22.74 -27.54
C THR A 48 -4.90 23.86 -28.33
N PRO A 49 -4.18 24.78 -27.65
CA PRO A 49 -3.29 25.73 -28.30
C PRO A 49 -2.20 24.99 -29.08
N LEU A 50 -1.83 25.56 -30.23
CA LEU A 50 -0.71 25.08 -31.05
C LEU A 50 0.61 25.46 -30.41
N VAL A 51 1.45 24.47 -30.14
CA VAL A 51 2.84 24.67 -29.72
C VAL A 51 3.79 24.70 -30.93
N ARG A 52 3.26 24.32 -32.10
CA ARG A 52 3.97 24.22 -33.41
C ARG A 52 5.10 23.18 -33.40
N ASP A 53 5.02 22.22 -32.51
CA ASP A 53 5.83 21.00 -32.49
C ASP A 53 4.94 19.83 -32.91
N SER A 54 5.11 19.37 -34.15
CA SER A 54 4.20 18.39 -34.78
C SER A 54 3.99 17.12 -33.93
N LYS A 55 5.03 16.66 -33.20
CA LYS A 55 4.95 15.47 -32.38
C LYS A 55 4.22 15.73 -31.06
N LYS A 56 4.51 16.86 -30.41
CA LYS A 56 3.85 17.26 -29.15
C LYS A 56 2.40 17.64 -29.40
N ASP A 57 2.13 18.42 -30.44
CA ASP A 57 0.80 18.86 -30.78
C ASP A 57 -0.11 17.70 -31.19
N CYS A 58 0.41 16.73 -31.97
CA CYS A 58 -0.34 15.52 -32.30
C CYS A 58 -0.67 14.65 -31.08
N ASN A 59 0.31 14.46 -30.19
CA ASN A 59 0.09 13.69 -28.97
C ASN A 59 -0.90 14.38 -28.04
N GLN A 60 -0.78 15.69 -27.84
CA GLN A 60 -1.71 16.45 -27.00
C GLN A 60 -3.10 16.53 -27.60
N ALA A 61 -3.20 16.73 -28.93
CA ALA A 61 -4.48 16.70 -29.64
C ALA A 61 -5.15 15.33 -29.52
N TRP A 62 -4.39 14.24 -29.63
CA TRP A 62 -4.91 12.89 -29.44
C TRP A 62 -5.50 12.68 -28.06
N VAL A 63 -4.76 13.05 -27.02
CA VAL A 63 -5.24 12.98 -25.63
C VAL A 63 -6.52 13.80 -25.45
N ASN A 64 -6.54 15.02 -26.01
CA ASN A 64 -7.70 15.91 -25.86
C ASN A 64 -8.90 15.49 -26.72
N VAL A 65 -8.66 14.84 -27.86
CA VAL A 65 -9.75 14.23 -28.67
C VAL A 65 -10.38 13.06 -27.94
N GLN A 66 -9.54 12.21 -27.35
CA GLN A 66 -10.06 11.11 -26.54
C GLN A 66 -10.89 11.63 -25.37
N ALA A 67 -10.37 12.61 -24.61
CA ALA A 67 -11.06 13.18 -23.47
C ALA A 67 -12.39 13.86 -23.88
N LYS A 68 -12.40 14.70 -24.92
CA LYS A 68 -13.63 15.38 -25.38
C LYS A 68 -14.59 14.48 -26.15
N GLY A 69 -14.07 13.51 -26.90
CA GLY A 69 -14.89 12.50 -27.52
C GLY A 69 -15.64 11.67 -26.49
N GLU A 70 -14.99 11.44 -25.35
CA GLU A 70 -15.57 10.76 -24.19
C GLU A 70 -16.63 11.63 -23.50
N ASP A 71 -16.39 12.93 -23.31
CA ASP A 71 -17.35 13.86 -22.70
C ASP A 71 -18.64 13.98 -23.54
N ASP A 72 -18.55 14.10 -24.88
CA ASP A 72 -19.74 14.14 -25.75
C ASP A 72 -20.45 12.79 -25.84
N TRP A 73 -19.75 11.69 -25.71
CA TRP A 73 -20.33 10.36 -25.60
C TRP A 73 -21.11 10.17 -24.31
N VAL A 74 -20.62 10.74 -23.21
CA VAL A 74 -21.30 10.73 -21.91
C VAL A 74 -22.59 11.57 -21.97
N GLU A 75 -22.58 12.72 -22.65
CA GLU A 75 -23.80 13.53 -22.82
C GLU A 75 -24.83 12.87 -23.74
N ASN A 76 -24.44 12.08 -24.75
CA ASN A 76 -25.33 11.42 -25.68
C ASN A 76 -25.73 10.00 -25.30
N ILE A 77 -24.93 9.32 -24.53
CA ILE A 77 -25.36 8.14 -23.78
C ILE A 77 -25.99 8.68 -22.50
N LYS A 78 -27.32 8.73 -22.46
CA LYS A 78 -28.07 8.73 -21.20
C LYS A 78 -27.73 7.44 -20.45
N GLN A 79 -26.51 7.32 -19.98
CA GLN A 79 -26.18 6.33 -18.98
C GLN A 79 -26.53 6.96 -17.66
N ASP A 80 -27.71 6.62 -17.18
CA ASP A 80 -28.15 6.80 -15.80
C ASP A 80 -27.25 6.05 -14.79
N THR A 81 -26.02 5.71 -15.18
CA THR A 81 -25.05 5.04 -14.31
C THR A 81 -24.36 6.10 -13.45
N ASN A 82 -24.87 6.25 -12.25
CA ASN A 82 -24.28 7.10 -11.23
C ASN A 82 -23.24 6.31 -10.42
N TRP A 83 -22.43 7.00 -9.63
CA TRP A 83 -21.42 6.36 -8.77
C TRP A 83 -22.02 5.35 -7.79
N SER A 84 -23.26 5.51 -7.36
CA SER A 84 -23.96 4.58 -6.48
C SER A 84 -24.15 3.21 -7.12
N GLU A 85 -24.57 3.16 -8.37
CA GLU A 85 -24.73 1.92 -9.16
C GLU A 85 -23.38 1.28 -9.48
N ILE A 86 -22.40 2.10 -9.90
CA ILE A 86 -21.02 1.64 -10.14
C ILE A 86 -20.46 1.01 -8.87
N LYS A 87 -20.64 1.66 -7.73
CA LYS A 87 -20.17 1.20 -6.43
C LYS A 87 -20.81 -0.14 -6.06
N ALA A 88 -22.13 -0.28 -6.16
CA ALA A 88 -22.83 -1.53 -5.85
C ALA A 88 -22.30 -2.69 -6.71
N PHE A 89 -22.15 -2.47 -8.00
CA PHE A 89 -21.65 -3.46 -8.95
C PHE A 89 -20.16 -3.79 -8.70
N VAL A 90 -19.29 -2.79 -8.50
CA VAL A 90 -17.85 -3.01 -8.27
C VAL A 90 -17.63 -3.72 -6.94
N LEU A 91 -18.36 -3.36 -5.89
CA LEU A 91 -18.25 -4.05 -4.59
C LEU A 91 -18.62 -5.52 -4.71
N LYS A 92 -19.69 -5.86 -5.41
CA LYS A 92 -20.08 -7.26 -5.70
C LYS A 92 -18.95 -8.02 -6.43
N TYR A 93 -18.29 -7.39 -7.40
CA TYR A 93 -17.14 -7.96 -8.09
C TYR A 93 -15.95 -8.20 -7.14
N LEU A 94 -15.65 -7.21 -6.28
CA LEU A 94 -14.53 -7.27 -5.35
C LEU A 94 -14.74 -8.35 -4.28
N GLU A 95 -15.96 -8.54 -3.80
CA GLU A 95 -16.32 -9.61 -2.87
C GLU A 95 -16.02 -11.00 -3.44
N GLN A 96 -16.26 -11.19 -4.73
CA GLN A 96 -15.96 -12.44 -5.43
C GLN A 96 -14.45 -12.67 -5.68
N SER A 97 -13.63 -11.62 -5.62
CA SER A 97 -12.21 -11.67 -6.01
C SER A 97 -11.23 -12.00 -4.88
N ASN A 98 -11.68 -12.23 -3.65
CA ASN A 98 -10.91 -12.68 -2.47
C ASN A 98 -9.66 -11.85 -2.07
N LYS A 99 -9.60 -10.55 -2.33
CA LYS A 99 -8.45 -9.68 -2.00
C LYS A 99 -8.78 -8.62 -0.95
N GLY A 100 -8.78 -8.97 0.34
CA GLY A 100 -9.26 -8.16 1.45
C GLY A 100 -8.78 -6.71 1.56
N SER A 101 -7.48 -6.45 1.60
CA SER A 101 -6.97 -5.07 1.79
C SER A 101 -7.17 -4.18 0.55
N SER A 102 -7.10 -4.77 -0.63
CA SER A 102 -7.37 -4.11 -1.91
C SER A 102 -8.83 -3.64 -2.00
N ASN A 103 -9.75 -4.42 -1.43
CA ASN A 103 -11.17 -4.12 -1.44
C ASN A 103 -11.51 -2.94 -0.51
N THR A 104 -10.85 -2.82 0.65
CA THR A 104 -11.06 -1.70 1.58
C THR A 104 -10.65 -0.38 0.95
N ASN A 105 -9.50 -0.33 0.28
CA ASN A 105 -9.05 0.87 -0.42
C ASN A 105 -9.99 1.21 -1.59
N ALA A 106 -10.38 0.23 -2.39
CA ALA A 106 -11.29 0.45 -3.51
C ALA A 106 -12.66 0.97 -3.03
N LYS A 107 -13.21 0.42 -1.93
CA LYS A 107 -14.43 0.92 -1.31
C LYS A 107 -14.31 2.37 -0.83
N SER A 108 -13.20 2.71 -0.16
CA SER A 108 -12.92 4.08 0.29
C SER A 108 -12.83 5.05 -0.88
N HIS A 109 -12.16 4.65 -1.96
CA HIS A 109 -12.00 5.48 -3.15
C HIS A 109 -13.31 5.63 -3.94
N LEU A 110 -14.12 4.57 -4.04
CA LEU A 110 -15.46 4.65 -4.61
C LEU A 110 -16.35 5.62 -3.82
N ASN A 111 -16.33 5.56 -2.48
CA ASN A 111 -17.03 6.53 -1.63
C ASN A 111 -16.52 7.97 -1.85
N SER A 112 -15.23 8.13 -2.11
CA SER A 112 -14.65 9.44 -2.42
C SER A 112 -15.11 9.98 -3.77
N LEU A 113 -15.11 9.14 -4.80
CA LEU A 113 -15.58 9.48 -6.14
C LEU A 113 -17.06 9.89 -6.13
N GLU A 114 -17.89 9.11 -5.43
CA GLU A 114 -19.32 9.40 -5.22
C GLU A 114 -19.52 10.72 -4.45
N ARG A 115 -18.84 10.91 -3.31
CA ARG A 115 -18.95 12.12 -2.48
C ARG A 115 -18.58 13.40 -3.20
N PHE A 116 -17.62 13.34 -4.11
CA PHE A 116 -17.17 14.49 -4.88
C PHE A 116 -17.90 14.62 -6.24
N ASP A 117 -18.88 13.77 -6.48
CA ASP A 117 -19.64 13.72 -7.73
C ASP A 117 -18.74 13.81 -8.98
N VAL A 118 -17.69 12.98 -8.98
CA VAL A 118 -16.66 13.00 -10.04
C VAL A 118 -17.32 12.53 -11.33
N LYS A 119 -17.29 13.37 -12.38
CA LYS A 119 -17.83 13.00 -13.68
C LYS A 119 -17.15 11.75 -14.25
N LEU A 120 -17.91 10.93 -14.98
CA LEU A 120 -17.43 9.71 -15.64
C LEU A 120 -16.64 10.04 -16.92
N THR A 121 -15.62 10.89 -16.77
CA THR A 121 -14.66 11.26 -17.81
C THR A 121 -13.25 11.05 -17.30
N TRP A 122 -12.31 10.75 -18.20
CA TRP A 122 -10.92 10.61 -17.80
C TRP A 122 -10.35 11.88 -17.17
N SER A 123 -10.70 13.05 -17.71
CA SER A 123 -10.25 14.33 -17.16
C SER A 123 -10.63 14.48 -15.68
N ALA A 124 -11.90 14.29 -15.35
CA ALA A 124 -12.40 14.41 -13.98
C ALA A 124 -11.80 13.33 -13.04
N ILE A 125 -11.62 12.10 -13.55
CA ILE A 125 -10.96 11.02 -12.81
C ILE A 125 -9.49 11.36 -12.56
N ASN A 126 -8.79 11.92 -13.54
CA ASN A 126 -7.41 12.31 -13.41
C ASN A 126 -7.24 13.49 -12.42
N ASP A 127 -8.13 14.48 -12.45
CA ASP A 127 -8.16 15.57 -11.47
C ASP A 127 -8.39 15.03 -10.05
N TRP A 128 -9.32 14.08 -9.88
CA TRP A 128 -9.53 13.40 -8.60
C TRP A 128 -8.30 12.60 -8.17
N LEU A 129 -7.59 11.96 -9.11
CA LEU A 129 -6.37 11.20 -8.84
C LEU A 129 -5.30 12.10 -8.20
N HIS A 130 -5.14 13.32 -8.71
CA HIS A 130 -4.14 14.29 -8.28
C HIS A 130 -4.58 15.20 -7.13
N ARG A 131 -5.84 15.18 -6.70
CA ARG A 131 -6.41 16.11 -5.72
C ARG A 131 -5.62 16.21 -4.42
N ASP A 132 -5.22 15.06 -3.83
CA ASP A 132 -4.58 15.03 -2.52
C ASP A 132 -3.20 14.35 -2.55
N HIS A 133 -2.76 13.90 -3.71
CA HIS A 133 -1.56 13.11 -3.88
C HIS A 133 -0.84 13.45 -5.18
N GLN A 134 0.48 13.33 -5.16
CA GLN A 134 1.33 13.54 -6.33
C GLN A 134 1.98 12.23 -6.78
N TYR A 135 2.60 12.27 -7.96
CA TYR A 135 3.43 11.17 -8.41
C TYR A 135 4.53 10.85 -7.40
N GLY A 136 4.74 9.57 -7.14
CA GLY A 136 5.68 9.07 -6.12
C GLY A 136 5.01 8.73 -4.79
N ASP A 137 3.85 9.32 -4.46
CA ASP A 137 3.14 9.07 -3.21
C ASP A 137 2.48 7.69 -3.17
N SER A 138 2.49 7.06 -2.00
CA SER A 138 1.76 5.80 -1.79
C SER A 138 0.24 5.95 -1.94
N GLY A 139 -0.30 7.12 -1.57
CA GLY A 139 -1.71 7.45 -1.74
C GLY A 139 -2.13 7.50 -3.21
N PHE A 140 -1.32 8.12 -4.07
CA PHE A 140 -1.53 8.13 -5.51
C PHE A 140 -1.57 6.70 -6.08
N ARG A 141 -0.60 5.87 -5.69
CA ARG A 141 -0.58 4.46 -6.08
C ARG A 141 -1.83 3.71 -5.65
N ASN A 142 -2.29 3.91 -4.42
CA ASN A 142 -3.49 3.25 -3.91
C ASN A 142 -4.74 3.65 -4.72
N LYS A 143 -4.86 4.92 -5.12
CA LYS A 143 -5.93 5.38 -6.02
C LYS A 143 -5.84 4.69 -7.39
N LEU A 144 -4.64 4.62 -8.01
CA LEU A 144 -4.42 3.92 -9.28
C LEU A 144 -4.78 2.43 -9.19
N ASP A 145 -4.40 1.77 -8.10
CA ASP A 145 -4.71 0.36 -7.90
C ASP A 145 -6.22 0.15 -7.73
N SER A 146 -6.93 1.06 -7.07
CA SER A 146 -8.39 1.04 -6.97
C SER A 146 -9.08 1.27 -8.31
N LEU A 147 -8.63 2.26 -9.09
CA LEU A 147 -9.13 2.47 -10.46
C LEU A 147 -8.90 1.24 -11.35
N SER A 148 -7.75 0.58 -11.20
CA SER A 148 -7.46 -0.68 -11.91
C SER A 148 -8.44 -1.80 -11.53
N GLN A 149 -8.88 -1.87 -10.27
CA GLN A 149 -9.89 -2.83 -9.84
C GLN A 149 -11.27 -2.49 -10.41
N ILE A 150 -11.65 -1.21 -10.38
CA ILE A 150 -12.90 -0.73 -10.99
C ILE A 150 -12.93 -1.10 -12.47
N ARG A 151 -11.86 -0.80 -13.21
CA ARG A 151 -11.72 -1.16 -14.63
C ARG A 151 -11.90 -2.67 -14.88
N LYS A 152 -11.23 -3.51 -14.05
CA LYS A 152 -11.34 -4.98 -14.17
C LYS A 152 -12.77 -5.49 -13.92
N ALA A 153 -13.49 -4.85 -13.02
CA ALA A 153 -14.89 -5.19 -12.77
C ALA A 153 -15.75 -4.94 -14.03
N PHE A 154 -15.58 -3.78 -14.67
CA PHE A 154 -16.25 -3.48 -15.94
C PHE A 154 -15.83 -4.44 -17.06
N PHE A 155 -14.52 -4.68 -17.21
CA PHE A 155 -14.03 -5.61 -18.23
C PHE A 155 -14.59 -7.02 -18.05
N LYS A 156 -14.72 -7.50 -16.81
CA LYS A 156 -15.34 -8.81 -16.53
C LYS A 156 -16.83 -8.84 -16.88
N ARG A 157 -17.55 -7.74 -16.69
CA ARG A 157 -18.97 -7.65 -17.00
C ARG A 157 -19.24 -7.48 -18.50
N ASP A 158 -18.53 -6.55 -19.13
CA ASP A 158 -18.87 -6.00 -20.45
C ASP A 158 -17.93 -6.47 -21.57
N GLY A 159 -16.86 -7.22 -21.23
CA GLY A 159 -15.81 -7.67 -22.17
C GLY A 159 -14.90 -6.53 -22.67
N LYS A 160 -15.09 -5.30 -22.21
CA LYS A 160 -14.33 -4.10 -22.59
C LYS A 160 -14.13 -3.15 -21.43
N ASP A 161 -13.12 -2.29 -21.55
CA ASP A 161 -12.90 -1.22 -20.60
C ASP A 161 -13.99 -0.14 -20.75
N PRO A 162 -14.42 0.50 -19.64
CA PRO A 162 -15.28 1.66 -19.74
C PRO A 162 -14.53 2.80 -20.44
N HIS A 163 -15.20 3.57 -21.27
CA HIS A 163 -14.60 4.64 -22.06
C HIS A 163 -13.84 5.67 -21.22
N TRP A 164 -14.36 5.95 -20.02
CA TRP A 164 -13.78 6.90 -19.07
C TRP A 164 -12.65 6.31 -18.20
N LEU A 165 -12.34 4.98 -18.32
CA LEU A 165 -11.29 4.32 -17.52
C LEU A 165 -10.58 3.23 -18.32
N GLN A 166 -9.81 3.62 -19.32
CA GLN A 166 -9.10 2.70 -20.18
C GLN A 166 -7.78 2.23 -19.58
N LYS A 167 -7.37 1.00 -19.92
CA LYS A 167 -6.12 0.38 -19.46
C LYS A 167 -4.90 1.25 -19.75
N GLN A 168 -4.80 1.76 -20.98
CA GLN A 168 -3.66 2.55 -21.46
C GLN A 168 -3.46 3.85 -20.65
N LEU A 169 -4.57 4.50 -20.26
CA LEU A 169 -4.52 5.72 -19.45
C LEU A 169 -3.97 5.43 -18.06
N LEU A 170 -4.42 4.35 -17.43
CA LEU A 170 -3.92 3.92 -16.12
C LEU A 170 -2.45 3.47 -16.17
N GLU A 171 -2.04 2.81 -17.24
CA GLU A 171 -0.65 2.38 -17.43
C GLU A 171 0.28 3.59 -17.57
N ARG A 172 -0.10 4.59 -18.34
CA ARG A 172 0.65 5.85 -18.46
C ARG A 172 0.81 6.56 -17.11
N GLU A 173 -0.27 6.69 -16.34
CA GLU A 173 -0.18 7.30 -15.01
C GLU A 173 0.69 6.47 -14.05
N ARG A 174 0.69 5.16 -14.20
CA ARG A 174 1.56 4.26 -13.42
C ARG A 174 3.03 4.41 -13.80
N GLU A 175 3.34 4.58 -15.07
CA GLU A 175 4.70 4.86 -15.56
C GLU A 175 5.19 6.21 -15.04
N ASN A 176 4.38 7.27 -15.15
CA ASN A 176 4.69 8.58 -14.60
C ASN A 176 4.94 8.51 -13.09
N HIS A 177 4.07 7.84 -12.35
CA HIS A 177 4.24 7.64 -10.92
C HIS A 177 5.54 6.89 -10.59
N ASN A 178 5.87 5.84 -11.34
CA ASN A 178 7.07 5.05 -11.11
C ASN A 178 8.35 5.82 -11.48
N SER A 179 8.31 6.69 -12.49
CA SER A 179 9.45 7.51 -12.88
C SER A 179 9.85 8.53 -11.81
N MET A 180 8.89 9.01 -11.03
CA MET A 180 9.10 9.96 -9.94
C MET A 180 9.56 9.31 -8.63
N LYS A 181 9.57 7.97 -8.54
CA LYS A 181 10.09 7.29 -7.35
C LYS A 181 11.59 7.50 -7.20
N PRO A 182 12.08 7.73 -5.97
CA PRO A 182 13.50 7.87 -5.71
C PRO A 182 14.28 6.65 -6.20
N LYS A 183 15.24 6.86 -7.10
CA LYS A 183 16.03 5.78 -7.73
C LYS A 183 17.21 5.33 -6.87
N ASN A 184 17.78 6.22 -6.07
CA ASN A 184 18.93 5.91 -5.24
C ASN A 184 18.58 5.73 -3.75
N ARG A 185 19.50 5.13 -2.98
CA ARG A 185 19.33 4.87 -1.55
C ARG A 185 19.12 6.15 -0.74
N ALA A 186 19.90 7.20 -1.00
CA ALA A 186 19.84 8.46 -0.27
C ALA A 186 18.46 9.14 -0.42
N SER A 187 17.98 9.29 -1.66
CA SER A 187 16.65 9.86 -1.92
C SER A 187 15.50 9.03 -1.32
N ARG A 188 15.64 7.69 -1.32
CA ARG A 188 14.66 6.82 -0.66
C ARG A 188 14.66 7.01 0.86
N GLN A 189 15.84 7.17 1.46
CA GLN A 189 16.00 7.39 2.89
C GLN A 189 15.44 8.76 3.31
N GLU A 190 15.65 9.79 2.50
CA GLU A 190 15.15 11.15 2.76
C GLU A 190 13.61 11.18 2.78
N GLY A 191 12.94 10.57 1.80
CA GLY A 191 11.48 10.49 1.72
C GLY A 191 10.83 9.43 2.60
N ALA A 192 11.61 8.52 3.21
CA ALA A 192 11.05 7.46 4.04
C ALA A 192 10.55 7.99 5.38
N LYS A 193 9.38 7.49 5.82
CA LYS A 193 8.87 7.76 7.16
C LYS A 193 9.89 7.31 8.19
N VAL A 194 10.30 8.23 9.06
CA VAL A 194 11.24 7.92 10.14
C VAL A 194 10.61 6.92 11.10
N ARG A 195 11.38 5.89 11.47
CA ARG A 195 11.01 4.82 12.39
C ARG A 195 11.89 4.89 13.62
N ALA A 196 11.30 4.76 14.78
CA ALA A 196 12.06 4.68 16.03
C ALA A 196 12.84 3.35 16.08
N ILE A 197 14.11 3.42 16.43
CA ILE A 197 14.94 2.24 16.72
C ILE A 197 15.12 2.18 18.25
N ILE A 198 14.63 1.13 18.86
CA ILE A 198 14.60 1.00 20.30
C ILE A 198 15.83 0.20 20.75
N SER A 199 16.70 0.79 21.59
CA SER A 199 17.82 0.05 22.18
C SER A 199 17.28 -0.99 23.16
N LYS A 200 18.09 -2.01 23.43
CA LYS A 200 17.75 -3.03 24.44
C LYS A 200 17.51 -2.39 25.79
N GLU A 201 18.39 -1.49 26.18
CA GLU A 201 18.36 -0.78 27.46
C GLU A 201 17.10 0.11 27.59
N ASP A 202 16.74 0.86 26.56
CA ASP A 202 15.51 1.67 26.56
C ASP A 202 14.27 0.79 26.68
N ALA A 203 14.25 -0.35 25.97
CA ALA A 203 13.15 -1.30 26.04
C ALA A 203 13.03 -1.94 27.43
N GLU A 204 14.12 -2.43 27.98
CA GLU A 204 14.14 -3.06 29.32
C GLU A 204 13.70 -2.06 30.38
N LYS A 205 14.25 -0.87 30.40
CA LYS A 205 13.82 0.20 31.31
C LYS A 205 12.34 0.46 31.23
N TYR A 206 11.83 0.62 30.00
CA TYR A 206 10.41 0.88 29.77
C TYR A 206 9.52 -0.27 30.24
N PHE A 207 9.91 -1.52 29.99
CA PHE A 207 9.14 -2.69 30.40
C PHE A 207 9.12 -2.83 31.91
N ASP A 208 10.27 -2.66 32.58
CA ASP A 208 10.37 -2.74 34.02
C ASP A 208 9.54 -1.67 34.73
N GLU A 209 9.49 -0.45 34.19
CA GLU A 209 8.67 0.66 34.73
C GLU A 209 7.15 0.46 34.54
N ASN A 210 6.73 -0.37 33.57
CA ASN A 210 5.32 -0.48 33.19
C ASN A 210 4.70 -1.87 33.42
N ILE A 211 5.48 -2.90 33.76
CA ILE A 211 4.99 -4.28 33.81
C ILE A 211 3.89 -4.48 34.86
N ASP A 212 3.99 -3.82 36.01
CA ASP A 212 3.00 -3.95 37.08
C ASP A 212 1.66 -3.31 36.72
N ARG A 213 1.70 -2.18 36.04
CA ARG A 213 0.49 -1.42 35.64
C ARG A 213 -0.16 -1.96 34.38
N HIS A 214 0.65 -2.41 33.43
CA HIS A 214 0.22 -2.82 32.09
C HIS A 214 0.80 -4.19 31.68
N PRO A 215 0.60 -5.26 32.46
CA PRO A 215 1.28 -6.55 32.23
C PRO A 215 0.98 -7.14 30.83
N LEU A 216 -0.25 -7.04 30.35
CA LEU A 216 -0.61 -7.50 29.00
C LEU A 216 0.05 -6.63 27.92
N GLY A 217 0.05 -5.31 28.11
CA GLY A 217 0.67 -4.38 27.16
C GLY A 217 2.17 -4.60 27.04
N VAL A 218 2.86 -4.72 28.18
CA VAL A 218 4.30 -5.04 28.21
C VAL A 218 4.58 -6.39 27.56
N TRP A 219 3.81 -7.41 27.86
CA TRP A 219 3.94 -8.72 27.20
C TRP A 219 3.79 -8.59 25.67
N CYS A 220 2.78 -7.84 25.18
CA CYS A 220 2.60 -7.61 23.75
C CYS A 220 3.82 -6.95 23.11
N LEU A 221 4.32 -5.86 23.72
CA LEU A 221 5.46 -5.12 23.20
C LEU A 221 6.75 -5.93 23.26
N ALA A 222 6.98 -6.64 24.37
CA ALA A 222 8.14 -7.51 24.53
C ALA A 222 8.13 -8.66 23.50
N MET A 223 6.98 -9.31 23.27
CA MET A 223 6.83 -10.32 22.23
C MET A 223 7.09 -9.75 20.83
N MET A 224 6.52 -8.56 20.53
CA MET A 224 6.72 -7.93 19.23
C MET A 224 8.17 -7.56 18.97
N LEU A 225 8.88 -7.03 19.96
CA LEU A 225 10.29 -6.68 19.79
C LEU A 225 11.18 -7.92 19.79
N CYS A 226 10.93 -8.86 20.68
CA CYS A 226 11.73 -10.08 20.82
C CYS A 226 11.65 -11.00 19.58
N TYR A 227 10.50 -11.03 18.91
CA TYR A 227 10.25 -11.91 17.76
C TYR A 227 9.95 -11.17 16.45
N GLY A 228 10.05 -9.86 16.41
CA GLY A 228 9.81 -9.08 15.21
C GLY A 228 8.39 -9.22 14.65
N LEU A 229 7.38 -9.40 15.52
CA LEU A 229 5.99 -9.66 15.11
C LEU A 229 5.26 -8.43 14.60
N ARG A 230 4.29 -8.65 13.71
CA ARG A 230 3.23 -7.67 13.44
C ARG A 230 2.21 -7.71 14.58
N ASN A 231 1.54 -6.59 14.83
CA ASN A 231 0.57 -6.45 15.93
C ASN A 231 -0.44 -7.60 15.98
N HIS A 232 -1.04 -7.95 14.83
CA HIS A 232 -2.06 -9.00 14.75
C HIS A 232 -1.51 -10.41 14.90
N GLU A 233 -0.21 -10.63 14.66
CA GLU A 233 0.40 -11.96 14.76
C GLU A 233 0.37 -12.48 16.20
N LEU A 234 0.36 -11.59 17.21
CA LEU A 234 0.25 -11.96 18.64
C LEU A 234 -0.97 -12.84 18.95
N PHE A 235 -2.03 -12.76 18.17
CA PHE A 235 -3.26 -13.53 18.36
C PHE A 235 -3.14 -14.97 17.84
N HIS A 236 -2.15 -15.24 17.00
CA HIS A 236 -2.07 -16.48 16.21
C HIS A 236 -0.83 -17.30 16.48
N ILE A 237 0.23 -16.71 17.05
CA ILE A 237 1.51 -17.38 17.30
C ILE A 237 1.34 -18.60 18.20
N GLN A 238 2.20 -19.57 17.99
CA GLN A 238 2.28 -20.81 18.78
C GLN A 238 3.67 -20.95 19.40
N LYS A 239 3.72 -21.47 20.62
CA LYS A 239 5.00 -21.81 21.27
C LYS A 239 5.64 -23.00 20.60
N LEU A 240 6.94 -22.92 20.38
CA LEU A 240 7.79 -24.02 20.01
C LEU A 240 8.82 -24.31 21.13
N LYS A 241 9.57 -25.39 20.96
CA LYS A 241 10.68 -25.74 21.87
C LYS A 241 11.82 -24.70 21.76
N ASN A 242 12.70 -24.68 22.77
CA ASN A 242 13.92 -23.88 22.79
C ASN A 242 13.75 -22.36 22.65
N GLY A 243 12.59 -21.83 23.05
CA GLY A 243 12.32 -20.41 22.98
C GLY A 243 11.87 -19.89 21.59
N PHE A 244 11.62 -20.76 20.64
CA PHE A 244 11.08 -20.38 19.35
C PHE A 244 9.56 -20.22 19.38
N ILE A 245 9.04 -19.47 18.42
CA ILE A 245 7.59 -19.40 18.14
C ILE A 245 7.34 -19.73 16.67
N LEU A 246 6.12 -20.19 16.38
CA LEU A 246 5.62 -20.39 15.03
C LEU A 246 4.60 -19.28 14.72
N VAL A 247 4.72 -18.64 13.56
CA VAL A 247 3.72 -17.74 12.99
C VAL A 247 3.03 -18.51 11.85
N PRO A 248 1.75 -18.91 12.02
CA PRO A 248 1.09 -19.80 11.08
C PRO A 248 0.69 -19.06 9.80
N TRP A 249 0.82 -19.76 8.68
CA TRP A 249 0.31 -19.35 7.37
C TRP A 249 -1.23 -19.33 7.36
N GLY A 250 -1.79 -18.48 6.51
CA GLY A 250 -3.24 -18.38 6.32
C GLY A 250 -3.95 -17.51 7.34
N LEU A 251 -3.42 -17.39 8.57
CA LEU A 251 -3.92 -16.51 9.62
C LEU A 251 -3.23 -15.14 9.60
N THR A 252 -2.12 -15.04 8.91
CA THR A 252 -1.31 -13.83 8.78
C THR A 252 -1.07 -13.50 7.31
N LYS A 253 -0.34 -12.40 7.02
CA LYS A 253 0.04 -12.05 5.65
C LYS A 253 1.28 -12.79 5.15
N SER A 254 1.77 -13.76 5.89
CA SER A 254 2.93 -14.56 5.53
C SER A 254 2.62 -15.49 4.37
N ILE A 255 3.65 -15.85 3.61
CA ILE A 255 3.51 -16.76 2.45
C ILE A 255 3.43 -18.20 2.94
N ASP A 256 4.22 -18.54 4.00
CA ASP A 256 4.31 -19.85 4.61
C ASP A 256 4.34 -19.75 6.13
N ASP A 257 4.13 -20.88 6.80
CA ASP A 257 4.44 -21.02 8.22
C ASP A 257 5.93 -20.73 8.44
N HIS A 258 6.25 -19.91 9.43
CA HIS A 258 7.65 -19.63 9.72
C HIS A 258 7.94 -19.62 11.22
N ALA A 259 9.04 -20.25 11.57
CA ALA A 259 9.58 -20.21 12.92
C ALA A 259 10.40 -18.93 13.12
N VAL A 260 10.25 -18.33 14.30
CA VAL A 260 10.98 -17.13 14.68
C VAL A 260 11.73 -17.40 15.97
N TRP A 261 13.00 -17.02 16.02
CA TRP A 261 13.83 -17.08 17.23
C TRP A 261 13.81 -15.75 17.98
N PRO A 262 14.06 -15.78 19.31
CA PRO A 262 14.05 -14.57 20.11
C PRO A 262 15.29 -13.73 19.86
N LEU A 263 15.12 -12.42 19.68
CA LEU A 263 16.22 -11.46 19.59
C LEU A 263 17.03 -11.43 20.91
N TYR A 264 16.33 -11.51 22.05
CA TYR A 264 16.91 -11.53 23.39
C TYR A 264 16.37 -12.72 24.17
N LYS A 265 17.12 -13.84 24.19
CA LYS A 265 16.67 -15.07 24.84
C LYS A 265 16.37 -14.87 26.32
N SER A 266 17.15 -14.03 27.01
CA SER A 266 16.93 -13.70 28.43
C SER A 266 15.58 -13.04 28.73
N TRP A 267 14.92 -12.46 27.75
CA TRP A 267 13.61 -11.84 27.93
C TRP A 267 12.48 -12.86 28.10
N ILE A 268 12.69 -14.10 27.65
CA ILE A 268 11.71 -15.17 27.82
C ILE A 268 11.41 -15.38 29.29
N ASP A 269 12.47 -15.49 30.10
CA ASP A 269 12.34 -15.69 31.53
C ASP A 269 12.07 -14.37 32.27
N ARG A 270 12.80 -13.31 31.96
CA ARG A 270 12.67 -12.00 32.63
C ARG A 270 11.25 -11.43 32.55
N TYR A 271 10.59 -11.51 31.40
CA TYR A 271 9.24 -11.00 31.19
C TYR A 271 8.19 -12.11 31.11
N GLN A 272 8.56 -13.35 31.52
CA GLN A 272 7.69 -14.52 31.57
C GLN A 272 6.88 -14.69 30.25
N LEU A 273 7.57 -14.51 29.11
CA LEU A 273 6.91 -14.46 27.80
C LEU A 273 6.18 -15.77 27.49
N PHE A 274 6.74 -16.90 27.93
CA PHE A 274 6.19 -18.23 27.70
C PHE A 274 5.29 -18.71 28.83
N ASP A 275 5.57 -18.34 30.08
CA ASP A 275 4.76 -18.75 31.22
C ASP A 275 3.37 -18.12 31.17
N ASN A 276 3.32 -16.86 30.81
CA ASN A 276 2.06 -16.13 30.62
C ASN A 276 1.45 -16.22 29.22
N PHE A 277 2.04 -17.01 28.32
CA PHE A 277 1.68 -17.04 26.90
C PHE A 277 0.18 -17.30 26.68
N LYS A 278 -0.33 -18.45 27.15
CA LYS A 278 -1.73 -18.83 26.98
C LYS A 278 -2.66 -17.84 27.68
N LYS A 279 -2.35 -17.45 28.92
CA LYS A 279 -3.12 -16.47 29.70
C LYS A 279 -3.29 -15.13 28.95
N HIS A 280 -2.20 -14.59 28.39
CA HIS A 280 -2.24 -13.32 27.69
C HIS A 280 -2.91 -13.44 26.31
N GLN A 281 -2.64 -14.50 25.57
CA GLN A 281 -3.27 -14.74 24.29
C GLN A 281 -4.80 -14.93 24.44
N ASP A 282 -5.26 -15.69 25.42
CA ASP A 282 -6.70 -15.82 25.72
C ASP A 282 -7.33 -14.48 26.13
N LYS A 283 -6.59 -13.64 26.88
CA LYS A 283 -7.05 -12.29 27.23
C LYS A 283 -7.16 -11.39 26.01
N LEU A 284 -6.19 -11.44 25.09
CA LEU A 284 -6.27 -10.73 23.82
C LEU A 284 -7.48 -11.15 23.00
N GLN A 285 -7.69 -12.44 22.85
CA GLN A 285 -8.83 -13.00 22.10
C GLN A 285 -10.17 -12.62 22.71
N ARG A 286 -10.29 -12.62 24.04
CA ARG A 286 -11.54 -12.24 24.73
C ARG A 286 -11.84 -10.74 24.65
N ASN A 287 -10.82 -9.91 24.70
CA ASN A 287 -10.98 -8.45 24.75
C ASN A 287 -11.07 -7.82 23.35
N SER A 288 -10.48 -8.46 22.33
CA SER A 288 -10.66 -8.02 20.96
C SER A 288 -12.12 -8.26 20.56
N LYS A 289 -12.82 -7.23 20.13
CA LYS A 289 -14.19 -7.37 19.64
C LYS A 289 -14.15 -8.21 18.38
N PRO A 290 -14.74 -9.43 18.37
CA PRO A 290 -14.85 -10.20 17.15
C PRO A 290 -15.71 -9.42 16.17
N ASP A 291 -15.33 -9.45 14.90
CA ASP A 291 -16.23 -9.01 13.84
C ASP A 291 -17.27 -10.13 13.68
N ILE A 292 -18.38 -9.96 14.39
CA ILE A 292 -19.48 -10.95 14.42
C ILE A 292 -20.23 -10.85 13.10
N ARG A 293 -19.66 -11.39 12.04
CA ARG A 293 -20.35 -11.60 10.79
C ARG A 293 -20.41 -13.09 10.55
N ASP A 294 -21.58 -13.55 10.16
CA ASP A 294 -21.82 -14.95 9.89
C ASP A 294 -20.84 -15.43 8.79
N PRO A 295 -19.91 -16.36 9.08
CA PRO A 295 -19.00 -16.88 8.09
C PRO A 295 -19.68 -17.67 6.97
N GLU A 296 -20.93 -18.06 7.15
CA GLU A 296 -21.73 -18.78 6.17
C GLU A 296 -22.54 -17.84 5.25
N ASP A 297 -22.66 -16.57 5.61
CA ASP A 297 -23.23 -15.56 4.71
C ASP A 297 -22.26 -15.24 3.56
N VAL A 298 -22.52 -15.84 2.41
CA VAL A 298 -21.72 -15.69 1.17
C VAL A 298 -21.60 -14.22 0.74
N ASN A 299 -22.52 -13.36 1.13
CA ASN A 299 -22.51 -11.93 0.83
C ASN A 299 -21.60 -11.13 1.79
N GLN A 300 -21.17 -11.74 2.89
CA GLN A 300 -20.30 -11.14 3.89
C GLN A 300 -18.88 -11.73 3.88
N LYS A 301 -18.34 -12.08 2.72
CA LYS A 301 -16.94 -12.55 2.61
C LYS A 301 -15.99 -11.52 3.21
N ILE A 302 -15.82 -11.63 4.52
CA ILE A 302 -14.72 -11.01 5.24
C ILE A 302 -13.49 -11.80 4.86
N THR A 303 -12.38 -11.12 4.64
CA THR A 303 -11.08 -11.76 4.62
C THR A 303 -10.77 -12.13 6.07
N LEU A 304 -11.30 -13.26 6.50
CA LEU A 304 -11.10 -13.77 7.83
C LEU A 304 -9.70 -14.28 7.92
N SER A 305 -8.96 -13.71 8.84
CA SER A 305 -7.60 -14.15 9.09
C SER A 305 -7.55 -15.20 10.20
N HIS A 306 -8.62 -15.31 10.98
CA HIS A 306 -8.65 -16.27 12.09
C HIS A 306 -10.08 -16.57 12.52
N LYS A 307 -10.33 -17.84 12.84
CA LYS A 307 -11.52 -18.34 13.54
C LYS A 307 -11.05 -18.89 14.89
N ASP A 308 -11.56 -18.36 15.99
CA ASP A 308 -11.23 -18.88 17.32
C ASP A 308 -11.96 -20.18 17.61
N ASP A 309 -11.63 -20.81 18.78
CA ASP A 309 -12.25 -22.08 19.21
C ASP A 309 -13.78 -21.99 19.40
N ARG A 310 -14.32 -20.76 19.46
CA ARG A 310 -15.76 -20.48 19.54
C ARG A 310 -16.41 -20.26 18.18
N GLY A 311 -15.62 -20.34 17.10
CA GLY A 311 -16.05 -20.03 15.74
C GLY A 311 -16.14 -18.55 15.41
N LEU A 312 -15.71 -17.65 16.31
CA LEU A 312 -15.71 -16.20 16.05
C LEU A 312 -14.57 -15.81 15.14
N CYS A 313 -14.87 -14.93 14.22
CA CYS A 313 -13.94 -14.52 13.18
C CYS A 313 -13.33 -13.14 13.48
N TYR A 314 -12.02 -13.00 13.23
CA TYR A 314 -11.26 -11.79 13.48
C TYR A 314 -10.59 -11.28 12.20
N ASN A 315 -10.64 -9.98 12.00
CA ASN A 315 -9.93 -9.30 10.93
C ASN A 315 -8.58 -8.79 11.46
N ASN A 316 -7.48 -9.11 10.79
CA ASN A 316 -6.14 -8.68 11.18
C ASN A 316 -5.98 -7.17 11.35
N GLN A 317 -6.75 -6.36 10.63
CA GLN A 317 -6.74 -4.91 10.80
C GLN A 317 -7.35 -4.50 12.14
N VAL A 318 -8.45 -5.13 12.54
CA VAL A 318 -9.11 -4.91 13.84
C VAL A 318 -8.20 -5.36 14.98
N LEU A 319 -7.59 -6.55 14.84
CA LEU A 319 -6.65 -7.07 15.82
C LEU A 319 -5.43 -6.14 15.98
N GLY A 320 -4.88 -5.67 14.86
CA GLY A 320 -3.76 -4.74 14.87
C GLY A 320 -4.09 -3.39 15.50
N ALA A 321 -5.27 -2.87 15.24
CA ALA A 321 -5.76 -1.64 15.86
C ALA A 321 -5.93 -1.82 17.38
N TYR A 322 -6.51 -2.94 17.81
CA TYR A 322 -6.65 -3.27 19.22
C TYR A 322 -5.30 -3.22 19.98
N ILE A 323 -4.24 -3.82 19.43
CA ILE A 323 -2.91 -3.75 20.03
C ILE A 323 -2.40 -2.31 20.09
N THR A 324 -2.58 -1.53 19.01
CA THR A 324 -2.13 -0.13 18.98
C THR A 324 -2.86 0.73 20.02
N ASP A 325 -4.16 0.55 20.18
CA ASP A 325 -4.98 1.31 21.13
C ASP A 325 -4.70 0.91 22.60
N ASN A 326 -4.30 -0.33 22.84
CA ASN A 326 -4.03 -0.88 24.18
C ASN A 326 -2.53 -0.93 24.55
N THR A 327 -1.65 -0.40 23.71
CA THR A 327 -0.21 -0.30 23.98
C THR A 327 0.29 1.12 23.72
N ILE A 328 1.37 1.27 22.94
CA ILE A 328 1.98 2.55 22.58
C ILE A 328 1.41 3.09 21.27
N GLY A 329 1.33 4.40 21.14
CA GLY A 329 0.84 5.10 19.95
C GLY A 329 0.13 6.39 20.34
N SER A 330 -0.31 7.16 19.36
CA SER A 330 -0.96 8.47 19.60
C SER A 330 -2.28 8.37 20.39
N LYS A 331 -2.92 7.21 20.38
CA LYS A 331 -4.14 6.89 21.12
C LYS A 331 -3.96 5.71 22.06
N GLY A 332 -2.72 5.28 22.26
CA GLY A 332 -2.40 4.15 23.11
C GLY A 332 -2.68 4.42 24.58
N SER A 333 -3.03 3.37 25.33
CA SER A 333 -3.29 3.44 26.77
C SER A 333 -2.03 3.45 27.63
N MET A 334 -0.87 3.14 27.04
CA MET A 334 0.41 3.11 27.73
C MET A 334 1.22 4.39 27.46
N PRO A 335 2.15 4.77 28.38
CA PRO A 335 3.08 5.87 28.14
C PRO A 335 3.86 5.69 26.82
N PRO A 336 4.36 6.78 26.21
CA PRO A 336 5.15 6.66 24.99
C PRO A 336 6.48 5.95 25.24
N LEU A 337 6.78 4.92 24.48
CA LEU A 337 8.12 4.33 24.37
C LEU A 337 8.95 5.18 23.40
N LEU A 338 10.12 5.61 23.83
CA LEU A 338 11.01 6.43 23.03
C LEU A 338 12.14 5.59 22.41
N GLY A 339 12.40 5.77 21.15
CA GLY A 339 13.51 5.17 20.44
C GLY A 339 14.35 6.19 19.68
N ASP A 340 15.52 5.79 19.22
CA ASP A 340 16.44 6.65 18.48
C ASP A 340 15.88 7.03 17.11
N ASN A 341 16.05 8.30 16.74
CA ASN A 341 15.79 8.77 15.40
C ASN A 341 16.99 8.44 14.49
N PRO A 342 16.89 7.51 13.55
CA PRO A 342 18.01 7.11 12.71
C PRO A 342 18.49 8.21 11.75
N LYS A 343 17.67 9.25 11.51
CA LYS A 343 18.05 10.40 10.68
C LYS A 343 18.70 11.53 11.47
N ARG A 344 18.47 11.61 12.78
CA ARG A 344 18.96 12.69 13.64
C ARG A 344 19.58 12.09 14.90
N LYS A 345 20.91 12.01 14.91
CA LYS A 345 21.67 11.53 16.08
C LYS A 345 21.26 12.29 17.35
N LYS A 346 21.14 11.56 18.45
CA LYS A 346 20.76 12.08 19.80
C LYS A 346 19.31 12.57 19.94
N GLN A 347 18.46 12.43 18.90
CA GLN A 347 17.04 12.71 19.02
C GLN A 347 16.26 11.42 19.30
N LYS A 348 15.45 11.42 20.35
CA LYS A 348 14.47 10.35 20.60
C LYS A 348 13.13 10.73 19.98
N ILE A 349 12.42 9.76 19.48
CA ILE A 349 11.07 9.90 18.94
C ILE A 349 10.15 8.82 19.52
N ALA A 350 8.86 9.14 19.62
CA ALA A 350 7.89 8.19 20.10
C ALA A 350 7.71 7.03 19.10
N ALA A 351 7.84 5.83 19.63
CA ALA A 351 7.64 4.60 18.87
C ALA A 351 6.15 4.27 18.72
N ILE A 352 5.83 3.58 17.65
CA ILE A 352 4.55 2.89 17.46
C ILE A 352 4.81 1.37 17.44
N PRO A 353 3.79 0.52 17.66
CA PRO A 353 4.01 -0.94 17.73
C PRO A 353 4.78 -1.52 16.54
N TYR A 354 4.58 -1.01 15.34
CA TYR A 354 5.30 -1.46 14.15
C TYR A 354 6.82 -1.17 14.19
N ASP A 355 7.25 -0.18 14.97
CA ASP A 355 8.67 0.17 15.11
C ASP A 355 9.46 -0.90 15.88
N LEU A 356 8.78 -1.69 16.74
CA LEU A 356 9.37 -2.84 17.42
C LEU A 356 9.82 -3.92 16.43
N ARG A 357 8.97 -4.24 15.47
CA ARG A 357 9.32 -5.15 14.37
C ARG A 357 10.45 -4.58 13.49
N HIS A 358 10.43 -3.27 13.29
CA HIS A 358 11.49 -2.60 12.55
C HIS A 358 12.83 -2.68 13.30
N THR A 359 12.79 -2.45 14.61
CA THR A 359 13.96 -2.60 15.48
C THR A 359 14.53 -4.01 15.44
N TYR A 360 13.68 -5.04 15.52
CA TYR A 360 14.12 -6.44 15.36
C TYR A 360 14.96 -6.63 14.09
N ALA A 361 14.42 -6.22 12.94
CA ALA A 361 15.11 -6.37 11.66
C ALA A 361 16.44 -5.62 11.59
N VAL A 362 16.47 -4.37 12.09
CA VAL A 362 17.70 -3.55 12.09
C VAL A 362 18.74 -4.14 13.05
N THR A 363 18.32 -4.61 14.23
CA THR A 363 19.23 -5.23 15.20
C THR A 363 19.79 -6.54 14.66
N MET A 364 18.96 -7.41 14.10
CA MET A 364 19.42 -8.65 13.47
C MET A 364 20.46 -8.39 12.39
N ALA A 365 20.33 -7.30 11.64
CA ALA A 365 21.25 -6.95 10.56
C ALA A 365 22.52 -6.21 11.03
N SER A 366 22.52 -5.56 12.19
CA SER A 366 23.60 -4.68 12.63
C SER A 366 24.34 -5.13 13.89
N ASP A 367 23.73 -5.97 14.73
CA ASP A 367 24.35 -6.45 15.97
C ASP A 367 25.31 -7.61 15.66
N PRO A 368 26.58 -7.53 16.09
CA PRO A 368 27.57 -8.59 15.92
C PRO A 368 27.15 -9.97 16.47
N CYS A 369 26.34 -10.02 17.53
CA CYS A 369 25.81 -11.27 18.08
C CYS A 369 25.02 -12.10 17.04
N TRP A 370 24.44 -11.46 16.03
CA TRP A 370 23.66 -12.09 14.98
C TRP A 370 24.42 -12.25 13.65
N SER A 371 25.75 -12.11 13.67
CA SER A 371 26.58 -12.18 12.48
C SER A 371 26.50 -13.52 11.74
N HIS A 372 26.17 -14.59 12.45
CA HIS A 372 26.00 -15.94 11.90
C HIS A 372 24.65 -16.17 11.19
N VAL A 373 23.70 -15.26 11.34
CA VAL A 373 22.38 -15.35 10.68
C VAL A 373 22.40 -14.55 9.40
N SER A 374 22.02 -15.16 8.30
CA SER A 374 21.95 -14.49 7.00
C SER A 374 20.76 -13.52 6.92
N GLU A 375 20.85 -12.57 5.99
CA GLU A 375 19.74 -11.67 5.71
C GLU A 375 18.50 -12.42 5.17
N GLU A 376 18.72 -13.50 4.42
CA GLU A 376 17.64 -14.34 3.88
C GLU A 376 16.91 -15.09 5.01
N GLU A 377 17.65 -15.66 5.97
CA GLU A 377 17.07 -16.30 7.15
C GLU A 377 16.27 -15.31 7.99
N THR A 378 16.80 -14.09 8.21
CA THR A 378 16.08 -13.02 8.89
C THR A 378 14.79 -12.65 8.16
N ALA A 379 14.85 -12.53 6.83
CA ALA A 379 13.68 -12.24 6.01
C ALA A 379 12.62 -13.35 6.13
N LYS A 380 13.03 -14.63 6.07
CA LYS A 380 12.14 -15.79 6.26
C LYS A 380 11.52 -15.79 7.65
N ALA A 381 12.31 -15.60 8.71
CA ALA A 381 11.81 -15.51 10.08
C ALA A 381 10.81 -14.37 10.29
N MET A 382 10.88 -13.32 9.48
CA MET A 382 9.91 -12.24 9.47
C MET A 382 8.75 -12.43 8.48
N GLY A 383 8.65 -13.57 7.80
CA GLY A 383 7.60 -13.81 6.79
C GLY A 383 7.63 -12.84 5.62
N HIS A 384 8.84 -12.51 5.13
CA HIS A 384 9.08 -11.63 3.97
C HIS A 384 9.89 -12.35 2.88
N SER A 385 9.76 -11.91 1.62
CA SER A 385 10.81 -12.15 0.64
C SER A 385 12.04 -11.30 0.95
N LEU A 386 13.21 -11.76 0.53
CA LEU A 386 14.47 -11.02 0.67
C LEU A 386 14.40 -9.62 0.05
N GLU A 387 13.72 -9.47 -1.08
CA GLU A 387 13.52 -8.18 -1.75
C GLU A 387 12.71 -7.21 -0.88
N ILE A 388 11.62 -7.68 -0.26
CA ILE A 388 10.80 -6.88 0.65
C ILE A 388 11.61 -6.49 1.88
N HIS A 389 12.39 -7.43 2.43
CA HIS A 389 13.26 -7.19 3.58
C HIS A 389 14.27 -6.09 3.28
N ARG A 390 15.02 -6.22 2.21
CA ARG A 390 15.99 -5.21 1.74
C ARG A 390 15.35 -3.85 1.53
N ARG A 391 14.24 -3.80 0.83
CA ARG A 391 13.54 -2.54 0.55
C ARG A 391 13.14 -1.78 1.81
N ASN A 392 12.68 -2.50 2.85
CA ASN A 392 12.10 -1.88 4.03
C ASN A 392 13.12 -1.57 5.13
N TYR A 393 14.19 -2.37 5.27
CA TYR A 393 15.07 -2.31 6.44
C TYR A 393 16.50 -1.89 6.11
N GLN A 394 17.04 -2.19 4.93
CA GLN A 394 18.42 -1.80 4.58
C GLN A 394 18.69 -0.28 4.62
N LEU A 395 17.65 0.53 4.44
CA LEU A 395 17.77 1.99 4.54
C LEU A 395 18.23 2.47 5.92
N TRP A 396 17.96 1.69 6.94
CA TRP A 396 18.14 2.05 8.34
C TRP A 396 19.34 1.37 9.00
N ILE A 397 19.99 0.45 8.30
CA ILE A 397 21.18 -0.24 8.81
C ILE A 397 22.37 0.73 8.75
N ASP A 398 22.98 0.97 9.90
CA ASP A 398 24.20 1.77 9.98
C ASP A 398 25.34 1.04 9.26
N GLY A 399 25.91 1.71 8.26
CA GLY A 399 27.01 1.15 7.45
C GLY A 399 28.25 0.80 8.27
N ASP A 400 28.56 1.56 9.31
CA ASP A 400 29.70 1.28 10.20
C ASP A 400 29.45 0.06 11.07
N LYS A 401 28.22 -0.13 11.57
CA LYS A 401 27.82 -1.34 12.31
C LYS A 401 27.85 -2.56 11.40
N GLN A 402 27.37 -2.43 10.16
CA GLN A 402 27.42 -3.50 9.17
C GLN A 402 28.87 -3.89 8.84
N ARG A 403 29.76 -2.89 8.69
CA ARG A 403 31.18 -3.13 8.47
C ARG A 403 31.82 -3.86 9.66
N LYS A 404 31.54 -3.45 10.89
CA LYS A 404 32.03 -4.13 12.11
C LYS A 404 31.57 -5.59 12.15
N ARG A 405 30.33 -5.86 11.84
CA ARG A 405 29.77 -7.21 11.74
C ARG A 405 30.53 -8.06 10.71
N LEU A 406 30.77 -7.55 9.53
CA LEU A 406 31.52 -8.25 8.48
C LEU A 406 32.96 -8.54 8.92
N ILE A 407 33.66 -7.59 9.53
CA ILE A 407 35.01 -7.77 10.03
C ILE A 407 35.08 -8.84 11.13
N GLN A 408 34.09 -8.92 12.00
CA GLN A 408 34.00 -9.91 13.07
C GLN A 408 33.81 -11.31 12.50
N ASN A 409 32.99 -11.48 11.47
CA ASN A 409 32.81 -12.76 10.77
C ASN A 409 34.12 -13.25 10.10
N PHE A 410 34.92 -12.32 9.56
CA PHE A 410 36.22 -12.69 9.00
C PHE A 410 37.26 -13.08 10.04
N ARG A 411 37.15 -12.60 11.28
CA ARG A 411 38.08 -12.94 12.38
C ARG A 411 37.78 -14.27 13.07
N HIS A 412 36.58 -14.79 12.89
CA HIS A 412 36.11 -16.07 13.42
C HIS A 412 35.46 -16.89 12.29
N PRO A 413 36.25 -17.36 11.30
CA PRO A 413 35.77 -18.37 10.40
C PRO A 413 35.74 -19.69 11.17
N TYR A 414 34.56 -20.06 11.67
CA TYR A 414 34.27 -21.32 12.40
C TYR A 414 34.89 -21.50 13.79
#